data_800195c2b3b272c8ee0ff6080fc90551
#
_entry.id   800195c2b3b272c8ee0ff6080fc90551
#
_cell.length_a   1.000
_cell.length_b   1.000
_cell.length_c   1.000
_cell.angle_alpha   90.00
_cell.angle_beta   90.00
_cell.angle_gamma   90.00
#
_symmetry.space_group_name_H-M   'P 1'
#
loop_
_entity.id
_entity.type
_entity.pdbx_description
1 polymer ?
#
loop_
_entity_poly.entity_id
_entity_poly.type
_entity_poly.pdbx_seq_one_letter_code
_entity_poly.pdbx_strand_id
1 'polypeptide(L)'
;MASIEKYLENKFVEWCEEIGGKAFKGPAMQYKGFPDRFAILPNYGGTVYVEFKGGTEYGLTAMQKHFGRMITASDPTRYFVVDTKEDLAFLIDCCKRFMTIGDMTVQTEQQALKDIYIPKEQPSNMDVFVETQIKKILED
;
A
#
# COMPACT_ATOMS: atom_id res chain seq x y z
N MET A 1 -20.80 20.83 -8.21
CA MET A 1 -20.99 19.39 -7.96
C MET A 1 -19.68 18.65 -8.26
N ALA A 2 -19.20 17.87 -7.30
CA ALA A 2 -18.00 17.06 -7.54
C ALA A 2 -18.30 15.96 -8.56
N SER A 3 -17.36 15.69 -9.47
CA SER A 3 -17.47 14.58 -10.41
C SER A 3 -17.43 13.23 -9.68
N ILE A 4 -17.86 12.16 -10.34
CA ILE A 4 -17.73 10.80 -9.79
C ILE A 4 -16.26 10.46 -9.53
N GLU A 5 -15.36 10.89 -10.41
CA GLU A 5 -13.93 10.73 -10.24
C GLU A 5 -13.46 11.33 -8.91
N LYS A 6 -13.83 12.56 -8.61
CA LYS A 6 -13.45 13.24 -7.36
C LYS A 6 -14.06 12.55 -6.15
N TYR A 7 -15.30 12.10 -6.27
CA TYR A 7 -15.97 11.35 -5.21
C TYR A 7 -15.20 10.06 -4.86
N LEU A 8 -14.84 9.29 -5.88
CA LEU A 8 -14.12 8.03 -5.70
C LEU A 8 -12.73 8.28 -5.09
N GLU A 9 -12.02 9.29 -5.57
CA GLU A 9 -10.73 9.68 -5.04
C GLU A 9 -10.82 10.06 -3.56
N ASN A 10 -11.78 10.91 -3.20
CA ASN A 10 -11.96 11.34 -1.82
C ASN A 10 -12.30 10.18 -0.89
N LYS A 11 -13.15 9.25 -1.34
CA LYS A 11 -13.50 8.06 -0.56
C LYS A 11 -12.29 7.16 -0.30
N PHE A 12 -11.45 7.00 -1.28
CA PHE A 12 -10.22 6.23 -1.12
C PHE A 12 -9.27 6.90 -0.12
N VAL A 13 -9.08 8.20 -0.23
CA VAL A 13 -8.23 8.98 0.70
C VAL A 13 -8.74 8.86 2.13
N GLU A 14 -10.04 9.02 2.35
CA GLU A 14 -10.67 8.88 3.66
C GLU A 14 -10.43 7.47 4.24
N TRP A 15 -10.65 6.45 3.42
CA TRP A 15 -10.45 5.06 3.86
C TRP A 15 -9.00 4.80 4.27
N CYS A 16 -8.03 5.29 3.50
CA CYS A 16 -6.61 5.13 3.84
C CYS A 16 -6.29 5.73 5.20
N GLU A 17 -6.80 6.92 5.48
CA GLU A 17 -6.58 7.59 6.76
C GLU A 17 -7.24 6.83 7.92
N GLU A 18 -8.45 6.31 7.72
CA GLU A 18 -9.16 5.54 8.74
C GLU A 18 -8.39 4.30 9.20
N ILE A 19 -7.65 3.67 8.31
CA ILE A 19 -6.90 2.45 8.63
C ILE A 19 -5.45 2.72 9.06
N GLY A 20 -5.07 3.98 9.22
CA GLY A 20 -3.72 4.36 9.65
C GLY A 20 -2.69 4.48 8.53
N GLY A 21 -3.14 4.48 7.29
CA GLY A 21 -2.30 4.74 6.13
C GLY A 21 -2.46 6.16 5.62
N LYS A 22 -1.95 6.42 4.42
CA LYS A 22 -2.13 7.72 3.77
C LYS A 22 -2.03 7.59 2.26
N ALA A 23 -2.93 8.28 1.56
CA ALA A 23 -2.88 8.43 0.11
C ALA A 23 -2.32 9.81 -0.24
N PHE A 24 -1.20 9.83 -0.95
CA PHE A 24 -0.54 11.04 -1.40
C PHE A 24 -0.94 11.36 -2.83
N LYS A 25 -0.93 12.63 -3.19
CA LYS A 25 -1.10 13.03 -4.59
C LYS A 25 0.11 12.62 -5.41
N GLY A 26 -0.15 12.02 -6.57
CA GLY A 26 0.89 11.71 -7.52
C GLY A 26 1.49 12.97 -8.14
N PRO A 27 2.78 12.98 -8.52
CA PRO A 27 3.45 14.15 -9.09
C PRO A 27 3.13 14.34 -10.58
N ALA A 28 1.83 14.37 -10.95
CA ALA A 28 1.40 14.48 -12.35
C ALA A 28 1.81 15.80 -13.00
N MET A 29 2.08 16.84 -12.21
CA MET A 29 2.60 18.12 -12.71
C MET A 29 4.02 17.98 -13.29
N GLN A 30 4.84 17.12 -12.68
CA GLN A 30 6.21 16.85 -13.11
C GLN A 30 6.29 15.65 -14.06
N TYR A 31 5.46 14.64 -13.81
CA TYR A 31 5.46 13.39 -14.56
C TYR A 31 4.06 13.15 -15.11
N LYS A 32 3.82 13.68 -16.30
CA LYS A 32 2.53 13.57 -16.96
C LYS A 32 2.15 12.10 -17.14
N GLY A 33 0.94 11.76 -16.72
CA GLY A 33 0.43 10.37 -16.75
C GLY A 33 0.73 9.56 -15.51
N PHE A 34 1.43 10.13 -14.52
CA PHE A 34 1.63 9.46 -13.24
C PHE A 34 0.26 9.25 -12.56
N PRO A 35 0.04 8.12 -11.84
CA PRO A 35 -1.23 7.89 -11.16
C PRO A 35 -1.64 9.01 -10.20
N ASP A 36 -2.95 9.23 -10.06
CA ASP A 36 -3.51 10.32 -9.25
C ASP A 36 -3.09 10.24 -7.78
N ARG A 37 -3.05 9.02 -7.25
CA ARG A 37 -2.69 8.77 -5.86
C ARG A 37 -1.73 7.60 -5.73
N PHE A 38 -0.83 7.71 -4.77
CA PHE A 38 -0.08 6.56 -4.28
C PHE A 38 -0.28 6.46 -2.78
N ALA A 39 -0.54 5.27 -2.29
CA ALA A 39 -0.92 5.03 -0.90
C ALA A 39 0.09 4.13 -0.21
N ILE A 40 0.43 4.52 1.01
CA ILE A 40 1.20 3.71 1.94
C ILE A 40 0.22 3.17 2.97
N LEU A 41 0.08 1.86 3.03
CA LEU A 41 -0.89 1.17 3.89
C LEU A 41 -0.17 0.29 4.90
N PRO A 42 -0.71 0.17 6.14
CA PRO A 42 -0.08 -0.70 7.14
C PRO A 42 -0.06 -2.16 6.67
N ASN A 43 1.08 -2.81 6.82
CA ASN A 43 1.29 -4.23 6.52
C ASN A 43 1.03 -4.63 5.06
N TYR A 44 0.97 -3.68 4.14
CA TYR A 44 0.75 -3.98 2.72
C TYR A 44 2.02 -4.50 2.03
N GLY A 45 3.17 -4.07 2.49
CA GLY A 45 4.45 -4.47 1.91
C GLY A 45 4.86 -3.70 0.67
N GLY A 46 4.31 -2.52 0.44
CA GLY A 46 4.65 -1.68 -0.70
C GLY A 46 3.70 -0.52 -0.87
N THR A 47 3.80 0.12 -2.02
CA THR A 47 2.98 1.28 -2.37
C THR A 47 1.89 0.86 -3.36
N VAL A 48 0.67 1.32 -3.13
CA VAL A 48 -0.48 1.13 -4.04
C VAL A 48 -0.63 2.39 -4.88
N TYR A 49 -0.72 2.22 -6.19
CA TYR A 49 -0.91 3.33 -7.13
C TYR A 49 -2.32 3.24 -7.72
N VAL A 50 -3.04 4.36 -7.70
CA VAL A 50 -4.44 4.39 -8.14
C VAL A 50 -4.66 5.54 -9.10
N GLU A 51 -5.22 5.22 -10.27
CA GLU A 51 -5.71 6.17 -11.25
C GLU A 51 -7.24 6.21 -11.16
N PHE A 52 -7.80 7.39 -10.97
CA PHE A 52 -9.27 7.56 -10.89
C PHE A 52 -9.81 8.10 -12.21
N LYS A 53 -10.90 7.51 -12.67
CA LYS A 53 -11.62 7.92 -13.87
C LYS A 53 -13.09 8.18 -13.54
N GLY A 54 -13.71 9.03 -14.30
CA GLY A 54 -15.11 9.42 -14.09
C GLY A 54 -16.10 8.61 -14.89
N GLY A 55 -15.71 7.42 -15.33
CA GLY A 55 -16.54 6.53 -16.13
C GLY A 55 -15.74 5.90 -17.28
N THR A 56 -16.35 4.91 -17.91
CA THR A 56 -15.68 4.15 -18.97
C THR A 56 -15.52 4.93 -20.28
N GLU A 57 -16.13 6.11 -20.40
CA GLU A 57 -16.01 6.97 -21.57
C GLU A 57 -14.60 7.54 -21.78
N TYR A 58 -13.87 7.70 -20.69
CA TYR A 58 -12.55 8.31 -20.71
C TYR A 58 -11.49 7.24 -20.52
N GLY A 59 -10.95 6.74 -21.59
CA GLY A 59 -9.84 5.80 -21.53
C GLY A 59 -8.58 6.43 -20.96
N LEU A 60 -7.60 5.60 -20.63
CA LEU A 60 -6.30 6.06 -20.19
C LEU A 60 -5.55 6.72 -21.35
N THR A 61 -4.84 7.79 -21.05
CA THR A 61 -3.91 8.40 -22.01
C THR A 61 -2.72 7.48 -22.26
N ALA A 62 -1.96 7.73 -23.32
CA ALA A 62 -0.74 6.95 -23.61
C ALA A 62 0.26 6.99 -22.47
N MET A 63 0.44 8.15 -21.82
CA MET A 63 1.35 8.28 -20.69
C MET A 63 0.84 7.58 -19.44
N GLN A 64 -0.46 7.61 -19.20
CA GLN A 64 -1.06 6.84 -18.09
C GLN A 64 -0.86 5.34 -18.29
N LYS A 65 -1.04 4.85 -19.51
CA LYS A 65 -0.78 3.44 -19.85
C LYS A 65 0.70 3.09 -19.65
N HIS A 66 1.59 4.00 -20.01
CA HIS A 66 3.02 3.79 -19.84
C HIS A 66 3.40 3.60 -18.37
N PHE A 67 2.98 4.50 -17.49
CA PHE A 67 3.23 4.38 -16.06
C PHE A 67 2.57 3.14 -15.46
N GLY A 68 1.33 2.86 -15.86
CA GLY A 68 0.61 1.66 -15.41
C GLY A 68 1.35 0.39 -15.75
N ARG A 69 1.88 0.27 -16.98
CA ARG A 69 2.67 -0.90 -17.41
C ARG A 69 3.96 -1.03 -16.61
N MET A 70 4.64 0.09 -16.36
CA MET A 70 5.88 0.10 -15.60
C MET A 70 5.66 -0.38 -14.17
N ILE A 71 4.61 0.12 -13.52
CA ILE A 71 4.25 -0.29 -12.15
C ILE A 71 3.82 -1.75 -12.13
N THR A 72 2.97 -2.16 -13.06
CA THR A 72 2.47 -3.54 -13.17
C THR A 72 3.60 -4.53 -13.47
N ALA A 73 4.58 -4.15 -14.25
CA ALA A 73 5.75 -4.98 -14.52
C ALA A 73 6.60 -5.20 -13.27
N SER A 74 6.64 -4.21 -12.37
CA SER A 74 7.31 -4.35 -11.08
C SER A 74 6.50 -5.25 -10.14
N ASP A 75 5.18 -4.99 -10.02
CA ASP A 75 4.27 -5.79 -9.19
C ASP A 75 2.83 -5.56 -9.66
N PRO A 76 2.17 -6.59 -10.23
CA PRO A 76 0.80 -6.45 -10.74
C PRO A 76 -0.25 -6.16 -9.66
N THR A 77 0.09 -6.33 -8.40
CA THR A 77 -0.83 -6.08 -7.28
C THR A 77 -0.83 -4.63 -6.80
N ARG A 78 -0.05 -3.75 -7.44
CA ARG A 78 0.16 -2.38 -6.95
C ARG A 78 -0.48 -1.28 -7.76
N TYR A 79 -1.04 -1.57 -8.93
CA TYR A 79 -1.65 -0.57 -9.80
C TYR A 79 -3.12 -0.89 -10.04
N PHE A 80 -3.97 0.11 -9.81
CA PHE A 80 -5.41 -0.01 -9.98
C PHE A 80 -5.97 1.19 -10.74
N VAL A 81 -6.91 0.94 -11.62
CA VAL A 81 -7.73 1.97 -12.28
C VAL A 81 -9.14 1.87 -11.70
N VAL A 82 -9.65 2.97 -11.17
CA VAL A 82 -10.95 3.01 -10.52
C VAL A 82 -11.88 3.93 -11.31
N ASP A 83 -12.87 3.33 -11.99
CA ASP A 83 -13.89 4.02 -12.79
C ASP A 83 -15.22 4.12 -12.05
N THR A 84 -15.53 3.14 -11.21
CA THR A 84 -16.86 2.95 -10.62
C THR A 84 -16.74 2.70 -9.12
N LYS A 85 -17.89 2.76 -8.43
CA LYS A 85 -17.96 2.42 -6.99
C LYS A 85 -17.58 0.95 -6.76
N GLU A 86 -17.93 0.08 -7.69
CA GLU A 86 -17.59 -1.34 -7.65
C GLU A 86 -16.08 -1.54 -7.74
N ASP A 87 -15.41 -0.79 -8.61
CA ASP A 87 -13.95 -0.81 -8.72
C ASP A 87 -13.28 -0.37 -7.42
N LEU A 88 -13.83 0.67 -6.78
CA LEU A 88 -13.32 1.14 -5.49
C LEU A 88 -13.48 0.07 -4.41
N ALA A 89 -14.65 -0.57 -4.35
CA ALA A 89 -14.90 -1.65 -3.40
C ALA A 89 -13.94 -2.82 -3.61
N PHE A 90 -13.68 -3.18 -4.87
CA PHE A 90 -12.71 -4.22 -5.23
C PHE A 90 -11.30 -3.85 -4.79
N LEU A 91 -10.87 -2.62 -5.05
CA LEU A 91 -9.56 -2.12 -4.62
C LEU A 91 -9.40 -2.23 -3.10
N ILE A 92 -10.37 -1.75 -2.35
CA ILE A 92 -10.35 -1.78 -0.89
C ILE A 92 -10.29 -3.23 -0.38
N ASP A 93 -11.07 -4.12 -0.96
CA ASP A 93 -11.08 -5.53 -0.60
C ASP A 93 -9.72 -6.18 -0.86
N CYS A 94 -9.11 -5.93 -2.01
CA CYS A 94 -7.77 -6.41 -2.33
C CYS A 94 -6.73 -5.89 -1.33
N CYS A 95 -6.77 -4.60 -1.01
CA CYS A 95 -5.85 -4.00 -0.03
C CYS A 95 -5.98 -4.66 1.34
N LYS A 96 -7.21 -4.87 1.80
CA LYS A 96 -7.46 -5.54 3.09
C LYS A 96 -6.87 -6.95 3.15
N ARG A 97 -7.00 -7.70 2.07
CA ARG A 97 -6.45 -9.06 1.98
C ARG A 97 -4.93 -9.05 2.08
N PHE A 98 -4.26 -8.17 1.33
CA PHE A 98 -2.81 -8.07 1.34
C PHE A 98 -2.28 -7.56 2.68
N MET A 99 -2.99 -6.63 3.33
CA MET A 99 -2.65 -6.14 4.66
C MET A 99 -2.74 -7.26 5.70
N THR A 100 -3.74 -8.11 5.62
CA THR A 100 -3.89 -9.27 6.51
C THR A 100 -2.73 -10.25 6.35
N ILE A 101 -2.37 -10.57 5.11
CA ILE A 101 -1.23 -11.44 4.79
C ILE A 101 0.07 -10.81 5.30
N GLY A 102 0.26 -9.51 5.06
CA GLY A 102 1.43 -8.77 5.51
C GLY A 102 1.58 -8.78 7.03
N ASP A 103 0.48 -8.60 7.77
CA ASP A 103 0.50 -8.65 9.23
C ASP A 103 0.91 -10.03 9.74
N MET A 104 0.37 -11.09 9.17
CA MET A 104 0.74 -12.46 9.50
C MET A 104 2.22 -12.75 9.21
N THR A 105 2.74 -12.25 8.09
CA THR A 105 4.14 -12.41 7.70
C THR A 105 5.06 -11.70 8.71
N VAL A 106 4.75 -10.47 9.09
CA VAL A 106 5.52 -9.70 10.08
C VAL A 106 5.55 -10.45 11.41
N GLN A 107 4.42 -10.92 11.89
CA GLN A 107 4.35 -11.69 13.14
C GLN A 107 5.19 -12.96 13.08
N THR A 108 5.16 -13.68 11.97
CA THR A 108 5.95 -14.89 11.76
C THR A 108 7.46 -14.57 11.75
N GLU A 109 7.87 -13.51 11.08
CA GLU A 109 9.25 -13.06 11.05
C GLU A 109 9.75 -12.65 12.42
N GLN A 110 8.94 -11.92 13.19
CA GLN A 110 9.26 -11.54 14.57
C GLN A 110 9.49 -12.77 15.44
N GLN A 111 8.63 -13.76 15.34
CA GLN A 111 8.76 -14.99 16.11
C GLN A 111 10.02 -15.77 15.71
N ALA A 112 10.28 -15.88 14.41
CA ALA A 112 11.47 -16.54 13.89
C ALA A 112 12.76 -15.87 14.37
N LEU A 113 12.81 -14.52 14.36
CA LEU A 113 13.95 -13.78 14.85
C LEU A 113 14.17 -13.99 16.36
N LYS A 114 13.10 -14.02 17.13
CA LYS A 114 13.17 -14.30 18.57
C LYS A 114 13.72 -15.70 18.84
N ASP A 115 13.27 -16.69 18.08
CA ASP A 115 13.73 -18.06 18.23
C ASP A 115 15.21 -18.23 17.89
N ILE A 116 15.72 -17.43 16.95
CA ILE A 116 17.12 -17.47 16.52
C ILE A 116 18.03 -16.74 17.50
N TYR A 117 17.61 -15.54 17.96
CA TYR A 117 18.49 -14.63 18.68
C TYR A 117 18.40 -14.70 20.19
N ILE A 118 17.33 -15.26 20.76
CA ILE A 118 17.16 -15.31 22.22
C ILE A 118 17.62 -16.64 22.75
N PRO A 119 18.78 -16.73 23.41
CA PRO A 119 19.22 -17.96 24.07
C PRO A 119 18.28 -18.26 25.23
N LYS A 120 17.78 -19.50 25.30
CA LYS A 120 16.79 -19.93 26.29
C LYS A 120 17.27 -19.87 27.73
N GLU A 121 18.56 -19.65 27.98
CA GLU A 121 19.19 -19.79 29.32
C GLU A 121 19.94 -18.55 29.80
N GLN A 122 19.96 -17.42 29.06
CA GLN A 122 20.67 -16.24 29.51
C GLN A 122 19.75 -15.04 29.64
N PRO A 123 19.64 -14.49 30.84
CA PRO A 123 18.79 -13.36 31.07
C PRO A 123 19.45 -12.03 30.79
N SER A 124 18.64 -11.09 30.52
CA SER A 124 18.70 -9.68 30.77
C SER A 124 19.34 -8.78 29.71
N ASN A 125 20.61 -8.52 29.70
CA ASN A 125 21.21 -7.48 28.86
C ASN A 125 21.29 -7.87 27.38
N MET A 126 21.51 -9.15 27.14
CA MET A 126 21.55 -9.67 25.77
C MET A 126 20.15 -9.71 25.15
N ASP A 127 19.12 -10.05 25.93
CA ASP A 127 17.74 -10.09 25.47
C ASP A 127 17.26 -8.69 25.06
N VAL A 128 17.55 -7.67 25.86
CA VAL A 128 17.21 -6.28 25.56
C VAL A 128 17.92 -5.82 24.28
N PHE A 129 19.20 -6.16 24.14
CA PHE A 129 19.96 -5.82 22.95
C PHE A 129 19.36 -6.47 21.70
N VAL A 130 19.08 -7.75 21.75
CA VAL A 130 18.50 -8.50 20.62
C VAL A 130 17.12 -7.95 20.27
N GLU A 131 16.26 -7.72 21.25
CA GLU A 131 14.94 -7.14 21.02
C GLU A 131 15.03 -5.75 20.37
N THR A 132 15.99 -4.94 20.81
CA THR A 132 16.22 -3.62 20.22
C THR A 132 16.64 -3.74 18.75
N GLN A 133 17.51 -4.68 18.41
CA GLN A 133 17.93 -4.91 17.04
C GLN A 133 16.77 -5.42 16.16
N ILE A 134 15.98 -6.33 16.68
CA ILE A 134 14.80 -6.83 15.98
C ILE A 134 13.82 -5.69 15.69
N LYS A 135 13.55 -4.84 16.67
CA LYS A 135 12.70 -3.65 16.49
C LYS A 135 13.20 -2.75 15.38
N LYS A 136 14.50 -2.44 15.37
CA LYS A 136 15.08 -1.60 14.31
C LYS A 136 14.89 -2.20 12.93
N ILE A 137 15.05 -3.50 12.78
CA ILE A 137 14.86 -4.19 11.51
C ILE A 137 13.41 -4.12 11.06
N LEU A 138 12.46 -4.25 11.98
CA LEU A 138 11.04 -4.35 11.68
C LEU A 138 10.34 -2.99 11.58
N GLU A 139 10.88 -1.94 12.20
CA GLU A 139 10.34 -0.58 12.15
C GLU A 139 10.83 0.20 10.93
N ASP A 140 11.90 -0.24 10.30
CA ASP A 140 12.40 0.33 9.06
C ASP A 140 11.68 -0.34 7.87
#